data_c05b874d9629a64bee2195192cf05b70
#
_entry.id   c05b874d9629a64bee2195192cf05b70
#
_cell.length_a   1.000
_cell.length_b   1.000
_cell.length_c   1.000
_cell.angle_alpha   90.00
_cell.angle_beta   90.00
_cell.angle_gamma   90.00
#
_symmetry.space_group_name_H-M   'P 1'
#
loop_
_entity.id
_entity.type
_entity.pdbx_description
1 polymer ?
#
loop_
_entity_poly.entity_id
_entity_poly.type
_entity_poly.pdbx_seq_one_letter_code
_entity_poly.pdbx_strand_id
1 'polypeptide(L)'
;MYPKDYLEIIHEICKKHSICITSYEKTSIFCLSYNNKRHFIWSRRFDLNSAISSRLADNKYETYVVLHSCNIPAIECHKMFRIGTEEYDYKPDSNFYICNNLLEQHGAIVIKPNNSYEGKDVYRCFTMKD
;
A
#
# COMPACT_ATOMS: atom_id res chain seq x y z
N MET A 1 -9.05 11.96 -8.96
CA MET A 1 -9.68 13.17 -8.37
C MET A 1 -9.42 13.09 -6.88
N TYR A 2 -8.85 14.13 -6.26
CA TYR A 2 -8.64 14.16 -4.82
C TYR A 2 -9.96 14.37 -4.10
N PRO A 3 -10.21 13.77 -2.93
CA PRO A 3 -11.27 14.21 -2.04
C PRO A 3 -11.10 15.72 -1.81
N LYS A 4 -12.17 16.49 -1.91
CA LYS A 4 -12.12 17.95 -1.67
C LYS A 4 -11.40 18.28 -0.36
N ASP A 5 -11.69 17.50 0.67
CA ASP A 5 -11.11 17.66 2.01
C ASP A 5 -9.58 17.59 2.05
N TYR A 6 -8.95 16.74 1.22
CA TYR A 6 -7.49 16.59 1.20
C TYR A 6 -6.77 17.84 0.69
N LEU A 7 -7.27 18.44 -0.39
CA LEU A 7 -6.69 19.67 -0.95
C LEU A 7 -6.91 20.86 -0.03
N GLU A 8 -8.08 20.96 0.57
CA GLU A 8 -8.39 21.99 1.55
C GLU A 8 -7.45 21.94 2.73
N ILE A 9 -7.21 20.75 3.30
CA ILE A 9 -6.25 20.55 4.39
C ILE A 9 -4.84 20.98 3.98
N ILE A 10 -4.37 20.59 2.80
CA ILE A 10 -3.04 21.00 2.32
C ILE A 10 -2.97 22.53 2.18
N HIS A 11 -3.98 23.16 1.60
CA HIS A 11 -4.03 24.61 1.46
C HIS A 11 -4.01 25.33 2.81
N GLU A 12 -4.77 24.85 3.78
CA GLU A 12 -4.79 25.40 5.14
C GLU A 12 -3.42 25.28 5.82
N ILE A 13 -2.79 24.09 5.74
CA ILE A 13 -1.44 23.88 6.29
C ILE A 13 -0.43 24.82 5.61
N CYS A 14 -0.45 24.90 4.28
CA CYS A 14 0.43 25.78 3.53
C CYS A 14 0.26 27.25 3.93
N LYS A 15 -0.98 27.70 4.07
CA LYS A 15 -1.30 29.07 4.51
C LYS A 15 -0.79 29.33 5.94
N LYS A 16 -1.03 28.39 6.87
CA LYS A 16 -0.60 28.50 8.27
C LYS A 16 0.92 28.61 8.41
N HIS A 17 1.68 27.93 7.55
CA HIS A 17 3.14 27.86 7.62
C HIS A 17 3.86 28.68 6.57
N SER A 18 3.15 29.60 5.89
CA SER A 18 3.71 30.46 4.82
C SER A 18 4.41 29.67 3.70
N ILE A 19 3.88 28.48 3.38
CA ILE A 19 4.35 27.64 2.28
C ILE A 19 3.60 28.05 1.02
N CYS A 20 4.33 28.37 -0.05
CA CYS A 20 3.73 28.62 -1.34
C CYS A 20 3.32 27.30 -2.01
N ILE A 21 2.08 27.21 -2.47
CA ILE A 21 1.57 26.06 -3.22
C ILE A 21 1.29 26.50 -4.67
N THR A 22 1.80 25.72 -5.62
CA THR A 22 1.59 25.92 -7.06
C THR A 22 0.99 24.65 -7.64
N SER A 23 -0.15 24.75 -8.30
CA SER A 23 -0.74 23.67 -9.09
C SER A 23 -0.33 23.78 -10.55
N TYR A 24 -0.09 22.65 -11.20
CA TYR A 24 0.17 22.60 -12.64
C TYR A 24 -1.10 22.19 -13.37
N GLU A 25 -1.54 23.06 -14.30
CA GLU A 25 -2.76 22.80 -15.07
C GLU A 25 -2.73 21.43 -15.76
N LYS A 26 -3.90 20.78 -15.80
CA LYS A 26 -4.12 19.45 -16.41
C LYS A 26 -3.26 18.32 -15.82
N THR A 27 -2.64 18.55 -14.67
CA THR A 27 -1.89 17.50 -13.94
C THR A 27 -2.45 17.31 -12.54
N SER A 28 -2.08 16.21 -11.89
CA SER A 28 -2.35 15.97 -10.47
C SER A 28 -1.13 16.28 -9.60
N ILE A 29 -0.25 17.17 -10.08
CA ILE A 29 1.00 17.52 -9.40
C ILE A 29 0.87 18.90 -8.77
N PHE A 30 1.35 19.03 -7.55
CA PHE A 30 1.50 20.28 -6.81
C PHE A 30 2.95 20.47 -6.42
N CYS A 31 3.42 21.71 -6.42
CA CYS A 31 4.71 22.09 -5.88
C CYS A 31 4.51 22.90 -4.61
N LEU A 32 5.14 22.49 -3.53
CA LEU A 32 5.26 23.24 -2.28
C LEU A 32 6.61 23.91 -2.24
N SER A 33 6.65 25.22 -2.02
CA SER A 33 7.88 25.99 -1.98
C SER A 33 8.01 26.73 -0.64
N TYR A 34 9.14 26.53 0.04
CA TYR A 34 9.47 27.19 1.30
C TYR A 34 11.00 27.33 1.45
N ASN A 35 11.48 28.51 1.82
CA ASN A 35 12.92 28.78 2.04
C ASN A 35 13.83 28.25 0.91
N ASN A 36 13.49 28.57 -0.34
CA ASN A 36 14.21 28.14 -1.56
C ASN A 36 14.26 26.62 -1.79
N LYS A 37 13.52 25.84 -1.01
CA LYS A 37 13.32 24.40 -1.25
C LYS A 37 12.00 24.18 -1.95
N ARG A 38 11.96 23.17 -2.81
CA ARG A 38 10.76 22.74 -3.55
C ARG A 38 10.54 21.26 -3.33
N HIS A 39 9.29 20.91 -3.04
CA HIS A 39 8.84 19.54 -2.91
C HIS A 39 7.60 19.32 -3.77
N PHE A 40 7.52 18.16 -4.41
CA PHE A 40 6.42 17.83 -5.29
C PHE A 40 5.50 16.79 -4.63
N ILE A 41 4.21 16.98 -4.83
CA ILE A 41 3.17 16.06 -4.40
C ILE A 41 2.45 15.55 -5.63
N TRP A 42 2.35 14.24 -5.76
CA TRP A 42 1.50 13.58 -6.73
C TRP A 42 0.56 12.61 -6.03
N SER A 43 -0.75 12.90 -6.05
CA SER A 43 -1.69 12.15 -5.24
C SER A 43 -1.31 12.18 -3.74
N ARG A 44 -1.15 11.06 -3.10
CA ARG A 44 -0.72 10.95 -1.69
C ARG A 44 0.80 10.73 -1.55
N ARG A 45 1.55 10.92 -2.62
CA ARG A 45 2.99 10.66 -2.66
C ARG A 45 3.76 11.98 -2.67
N PHE A 46 4.75 12.02 -1.82
CA PHE A 46 5.69 13.14 -1.71
C PHE A 46 7.04 12.71 -2.27
N ASP A 47 7.75 13.62 -2.88
CA ASP A 47 9.13 13.42 -3.36
C ASP A 47 10.16 13.24 -2.23
N LEU A 48 9.71 13.37 -0.97
CA LEU A 48 10.49 13.05 0.22
C LEU A 48 10.77 11.54 0.36
N ASN A 49 9.93 10.71 -0.24
CA ASN A 49 10.08 9.27 -0.20
C ASN A 49 10.84 8.78 -1.44
N SER A 50 11.80 7.89 -1.22
CA SER A 50 12.43 7.21 -2.36
C SER A 50 11.42 6.35 -3.12
N ALA A 51 11.70 6.04 -4.38
CA ALA A 51 10.87 5.14 -5.19
C ALA A 51 10.74 3.76 -4.51
N ILE A 52 11.79 3.28 -3.85
CA ILE A 52 11.78 2.02 -3.11
C ILE A 52 10.87 2.10 -1.89
N SER A 53 10.94 3.19 -1.10
CA SER A 53 10.05 3.37 0.05
C SER A 53 8.58 3.44 -0.36
N SER A 54 8.28 4.11 -1.46
CA SER A 54 6.92 4.17 -2.01
C SER A 54 6.44 2.78 -2.48
N ARG A 55 7.31 2.01 -3.14
CA ARG A 55 6.98 0.65 -3.56
C ARG A 55 6.71 -0.27 -2.38
N LEU A 56 7.55 -0.23 -1.35
CA LEU A 56 7.33 -1.03 -0.13
C LEU A 56 6.00 -0.70 0.52
N ALA A 57 5.66 0.58 0.66
CA ALA A 57 4.39 1.00 1.25
C ALA A 57 3.16 0.51 0.45
N ASP A 58 3.28 0.35 -0.86
CA ASP A 58 2.20 -0.12 -1.73
C ASP A 58 2.09 -1.67 -1.77
N ASN A 59 3.13 -2.41 -1.35
CA ASN A 59 3.21 -3.86 -1.45
C ASN A 59 3.27 -4.50 -0.05
N LYS A 60 2.15 -5.07 0.38
CA LYS A 60 2.00 -5.63 1.75
C LYS A 60 2.95 -6.77 2.05
N TYR A 61 3.18 -7.65 1.06
CA TYR A 61 4.08 -8.79 1.23
C TYR A 61 5.55 -8.35 1.29
N GLU A 62 5.98 -7.46 0.38
CA GLU A 62 7.35 -6.93 0.41
C GLU A 62 7.61 -6.15 1.71
N THR A 63 6.64 -5.37 2.18
CA THR A 63 6.70 -4.68 3.50
C THR A 63 6.92 -5.68 4.63
N TYR A 64 6.12 -6.76 4.68
CA TYR A 64 6.27 -7.79 5.70
C TYR A 64 7.67 -8.42 5.67
N VAL A 65 8.15 -8.83 4.50
CA VAL A 65 9.48 -9.45 4.34
C VAL A 65 10.59 -8.54 4.85
N VAL A 66 10.54 -7.24 4.51
CA VAL A 66 11.54 -6.26 4.95
C VAL A 66 11.47 -6.04 6.47
N LEU A 67 10.28 -5.83 7.02
CA LEU A 67 10.11 -5.64 8.47
C LEU A 67 10.60 -6.86 9.25
N HIS A 68 10.22 -8.06 8.80
CA HIS A 68 10.64 -9.31 9.43
C HIS A 68 12.15 -9.50 9.37
N SER A 69 12.80 -9.19 8.24
CA SER A 69 14.27 -9.27 8.10
C SER A 69 15.02 -8.29 9.00
N CYS A 70 14.36 -7.19 9.39
CA CYS A 70 14.88 -6.20 10.32
C CYS A 70 14.52 -6.49 11.80
N ASN A 71 13.92 -7.64 12.11
CA ASN A 71 13.38 -8.00 13.43
C ASN A 71 12.36 -6.99 13.97
N ILE A 72 11.62 -6.34 13.09
CA ILE A 72 10.52 -5.46 13.45
C ILE A 72 9.22 -6.28 13.49
N PRO A 73 8.46 -6.25 14.59
CA PRO A 73 7.19 -6.97 14.70
C PRO A 73 6.24 -6.59 13.55
N ALA A 74 5.77 -7.59 12.83
CA ALA A 74 4.81 -7.43 11.74
C ALA A 74 3.84 -8.60 11.73
N ILE A 75 2.63 -8.36 11.24
CA ILE A 75 1.64 -9.43 11.05
C ILE A 75 2.17 -10.37 9.96
N GLU A 76 2.19 -11.67 10.27
CA GLU A 76 2.59 -12.71 9.33
C GLU A 76 1.80 -12.60 8.03
N CYS A 77 2.51 -12.68 6.90
CA CYS A 77 1.94 -12.52 5.58
C CYS A 77 2.52 -13.54 4.61
N HIS A 78 1.66 -14.30 3.96
CA HIS A 78 2.01 -15.28 2.95
C HIS A 78 1.57 -14.81 1.57
N LYS A 79 2.43 -14.98 0.57
CA LYS A 79 2.12 -14.64 -0.81
C LYS A 79 1.33 -15.77 -1.44
N MET A 80 0.17 -15.44 -2.00
CA MET A 80 -0.62 -16.31 -2.85
C MET A 80 -0.58 -15.81 -4.28
N PHE A 81 -0.74 -16.70 -5.23
CA PHE A 81 -0.68 -16.40 -6.66
C PHE A 81 -2.08 -16.39 -7.26
N ARG A 82 -2.32 -15.46 -8.14
CA ARG A 82 -3.57 -15.43 -8.89
C ARG A 82 -3.60 -16.55 -9.92
N ILE A 83 -4.73 -17.25 -10.03
CA ILE A 83 -4.97 -18.25 -11.08
C ILE A 83 -4.76 -17.62 -12.47
N GLY A 84 -4.03 -18.32 -13.34
CA GLY A 84 -3.69 -17.85 -14.69
C GLY A 84 -2.51 -16.88 -14.74
N THR A 85 -1.69 -16.79 -13.69
CA THR A 85 -0.37 -16.17 -13.74
C THR A 85 0.71 -17.24 -13.89
N GLU A 86 1.85 -16.90 -14.47
CA GLU A 86 2.98 -17.84 -14.63
C GLU A 86 3.41 -18.44 -13.28
N GLU A 87 3.42 -17.62 -12.22
CA GLU A 87 3.78 -18.09 -10.88
C GLU A 87 2.78 -19.09 -10.32
N TYR A 88 1.48 -18.93 -10.63
CA TYR A 88 0.45 -19.88 -10.23
C TYR A 88 0.59 -21.19 -11.01
N ASP A 89 0.79 -21.13 -12.30
CA ASP A 89 0.93 -22.29 -13.19
C ASP A 89 2.17 -23.13 -12.80
N TYR A 90 3.21 -22.48 -12.30
CA TYR A 90 4.41 -23.15 -11.80
C TYR A 90 4.17 -23.86 -10.44
N LYS A 91 3.29 -23.34 -9.58
CA LYS A 91 2.96 -23.88 -8.25
C LYS A 91 1.46 -23.87 -7.98
N PRO A 92 0.66 -24.66 -8.73
CA PRO A 92 -0.80 -24.56 -8.67
C PRO A 92 -1.39 -24.89 -7.29
N ASP A 93 -0.77 -25.80 -6.56
CA ASP A 93 -1.26 -26.25 -5.25
C ASP A 93 -0.80 -25.36 -4.09
N SER A 94 0.09 -24.38 -4.32
CA SER A 94 0.69 -23.60 -3.24
C SER A 94 -0.34 -22.81 -2.43
N ASN A 95 -1.34 -22.24 -3.09
CA ASN A 95 -2.40 -21.48 -2.42
C ASN A 95 -3.22 -22.35 -1.47
N PHE A 96 -3.58 -23.57 -1.92
CA PHE A 96 -4.34 -24.54 -1.12
C PHE A 96 -3.58 -24.90 0.16
N TYR A 97 -2.31 -25.29 0.03
CA TYR A 97 -1.48 -25.64 1.18
C TYR A 97 -1.30 -24.49 2.15
N ILE A 98 -1.05 -23.28 1.66
CA ILE A 98 -0.92 -22.10 2.49
C ILE A 98 -2.21 -21.85 3.28
N CYS A 99 -3.36 -21.81 2.61
CA CYS A 99 -4.63 -21.56 3.26
C CYS A 99 -4.97 -22.64 4.29
N ASN A 100 -4.83 -23.93 3.93
CA ASN A 100 -5.14 -25.04 4.83
C ASN A 100 -4.27 -24.97 6.09
N ASN A 101 -2.97 -24.85 5.95
CA ASN A 101 -2.06 -24.78 7.09
C ASN A 101 -2.36 -23.60 8.00
N LEU A 102 -2.62 -22.42 7.43
CA LEU A 102 -2.94 -21.23 8.22
C LEU A 102 -4.30 -21.34 8.93
N LEU A 103 -5.30 -21.96 8.29
CA LEU A 103 -6.59 -22.21 8.93
C LEU A 103 -6.47 -23.22 10.07
N GLU A 104 -5.67 -24.28 9.90
CA GLU A 104 -5.40 -25.27 10.97
C GLU A 104 -4.68 -24.61 12.16
N GLN A 105 -3.72 -23.72 11.91
CA GLN A 105 -2.95 -23.05 12.96
C GLN A 105 -3.73 -21.96 13.70
N HIS A 106 -4.52 -21.19 12.98
CA HIS A 106 -5.11 -19.94 13.51
C HIS A 106 -6.64 -19.93 13.57
N GLY A 107 -7.31 -20.91 12.97
CA GLY A 107 -8.77 -21.01 12.92
C GLY A 107 -9.45 -19.96 12.02
N ALA A 108 -8.75 -18.94 11.60
CA ALA A 108 -9.23 -17.92 10.66
C ALA A 108 -8.06 -17.24 9.95
N ILE A 109 -8.27 -16.87 8.69
CA ILE A 109 -7.31 -16.09 7.88
C ILE A 109 -7.98 -14.89 7.23
N VAL A 110 -7.17 -13.92 6.84
CA VAL A 110 -7.61 -12.77 6.05
C VAL A 110 -6.91 -12.81 4.71
N ILE A 111 -7.68 -12.89 3.64
CA ILE A 111 -7.20 -12.82 2.26
C ILE A 111 -7.45 -11.41 1.74
N LYS A 112 -6.44 -10.81 1.15
CA LYS A 112 -6.50 -9.45 0.60
C LYS A 112 -5.56 -9.29 -0.59
N PRO A 113 -5.88 -8.43 -1.57
CA PRO A 113 -4.95 -8.10 -2.64
C PRO A 113 -3.68 -7.45 -2.09
N ASN A 114 -2.54 -7.78 -2.70
CA ASN A 114 -1.25 -7.26 -2.28
C ASN A 114 -1.18 -5.72 -2.40
N ASN A 115 -1.70 -5.18 -3.50
CA ASN A 115 -1.60 -3.76 -3.87
C ASN A 115 -2.97 -3.06 -3.80
N SER A 116 -3.80 -3.35 -2.80
CA SER A 116 -5.09 -2.68 -2.60
C SER A 116 -5.10 -1.76 -1.38
N TYR A 117 -6.07 -0.87 -1.33
CA TYR A 117 -6.28 0.11 -0.26
C TYR A 117 -7.78 0.24 0.07
N GLU A 118 -8.09 0.90 1.17
CA GLU A 118 -9.49 1.17 1.61
C GLU A 118 -10.33 -0.09 1.85
N GLY A 119 -9.68 -1.22 2.19
CA GLY A 119 -10.40 -2.46 2.50
C GLY A 119 -11.06 -3.15 1.30
N LYS A 120 -10.73 -2.76 0.08
CA LYS A 120 -11.25 -3.40 -1.12
C LYS A 120 -10.77 -4.83 -1.22
N ASP A 121 -11.70 -5.73 -1.55
CA ASP A 121 -11.44 -7.17 -1.76
C ASP A 121 -10.72 -7.82 -0.58
N VAL A 122 -11.12 -7.46 0.64
CA VAL A 122 -10.63 -8.08 1.88
C VAL A 122 -11.66 -9.09 2.36
N TYR A 123 -11.25 -10.33 2.48
CA TYR A 123 -12.10 -11.46 2.88
C TYR A 123 -11.57 -12.08 4.16
N ARG A 124 -12.47 -12.40 5.09
CA ARG A 124 -12.17 -13.19 6.27
C ARG A 124 -12.72 -14.60 6.04
N CYS A 125 -11.86 -15.60 6.11
CA CYS A 125 -12.17 -16.97 5.83
C CYS A 125 -11.96 -17.82 7.10
N PHE A 126 -12.88 -18.72 7.37
CA PHE A 126 -12.84 -19.66 8.51
C PHE A 126 -12.70 -21.10 8.05
N THR A 127 -13.00 -21.36 6.80
CA THR A 127 -12.93 -22.70 6.19
C THR A 127 -12.35 -22.60 4.77
N MET A 128 -11.98 -23.74 4.21
CA MET A 128 -11.53 -23.83 2.81
C MET A 128 -12.66 -23.63 1.78
N LYS A 129 -13.91 -23.44 2.23
CA LYS A 129 -15.07 -23.20 1.35
C LYS A 129 -15.43 -21.72 1.25
N ASP A 130 -14.89 -20.88 2.13
CA ASP A 130 -15.07 -19.45 2.11
C ASP A 130 -14.23 -18.81 1.00
#